data_37ca3a0acb0c8f8b52d11531f3ca3b9e
#
_entry.id   37ca3a0acb0c8f8b52d11531f3ca3b9e
#
_cell.length_a   1.000
_cell.length_b   1.000
_cell.length_c   1.000
_cell.angle_alpha   90.00
_cell.angle_beta   90.00
_cell.angle_gamma   90.00
#
_symmetry.space_group_name_H-M   'P 1'
#
loop_
_entity.id
_entity.type
_entity.pdbx_description
1 polymer ?
#
loop_
_entity_poly.entity_id
_entity_poly.type
_entity_poly.pdbx_seq_one_letter_code
_entity_poly.pdbx_strand_id
1 'polypeptide(L)'
;KIDTAVYQEKLIRDLHDELQKMRAGLITDIKRGYALNIISIYERMAQTSARFNPSDEAFDAEAMKKLVDGGMLYVKDMLEDEYSLTAFAPEPGSPYKPKEHKAIRVIDTTEEEKANTVSECIAEGFRDDDSGRIIRPARIVVYRLKQ
;
A
#
# COMPACT_ATOMS: atom_id res chain seq x y z
N LYS A 1 55.09 -10.87 9.78
CA LYS A 1 54.05 -9.89 10.23
C LYS A 1 53.42 -9.10 9.07
N ILE A 2 54.22 -8.71 8.05
CA ILE A 2 53.72 -7.98 6.87
C ILE A 2 52.79 -8.86 6.03
N ASP A 3 53.09 -10.14 5.87
CA ASP A 3 52.28 -11.08 5.10
C ASP A 3 50.90 -11.31 5.73
N THR A 4 50.82 -11.28 7.07
CA THR A 4 49.54 -11.43 7.79
C THR A 4 48.64 -10.21 7.60
N ALA A 5 49.21 -8.99 7.63
CA ALA A 5 48.46 -7.76 7.40
C ALA A 5 47.94 -7.67 5.96
N VAL A 6 48.77 -8.02 4.98
CA VAL A 6 48.39 -8.07 3.55
C VAL A 6 47.28 -9.11 3.32
N TYR A 7 47.41 -10.27 3.97
CA TYR A 7 46.37 -11.31 3.89
C TYR A 7 45.04 -10.85 4.48
N GLN A 8 45.10 -10.17 5.64
CA GLN A 8 43.89 -9.62 6.27
C GLN A 8 43.21 -8.54 5.41
N GLU A 9 43.99 -7.63 4.82
CA GLU A 9 43.46 -6.61 3.91
C GLU A 9 42.81 -7.23 2.67
N LYS A 10 43.41 -8.28 2.12
CA LYS A 10 42.86 -9.01 0.99
C LYS A 10 41.54 -9.68 1.37
N LEU A 11 41.50 -10.35 2.51
CA LEU A 11 40.30 -11.00 3.03
C LEU A 11 39.17 -10.00 3.26
N ILE A 12 39.48 -8.83 3.84
CA ILE A 12 38.48 -7.77 4.03
C ILE A 12 37.93 -7.28 2.70
N ARG A 13 38.77 -7.08 1.70
CA ARG A 13 38.34 -6.69 0.34
C ARG A 13 37.46 -7.75 -0.29
N ASP A 14 37.88 -9.01 -0.25
CA ASP A 14 37.14 -10.13 -0.83
C ASP A 14 35.75 -10.29 -0.18
N LEU A 15 35.69 -10.19 1.16
CA LEU A 15 34.43 -10.20 1.91
C LEU A 15 33.54 -9.00 1.59
N HIS A 16 34.13 -7.82 1.44
CA HIS A 16 33.40 -6.61 1.06
C HIS A 16 32.79 -6.76 -0.35
N ASP A 17 33.56 -7.25 -1.30
CA ASP A 17 33.11 -7.48 -2.68
C ASP A 17 32.00 -8.54 -2.74
N GLU A 18 32.13 -9.61 -1.97
CA GLU A 18 31.11 -10.65 -1.87
C GLU A 18 29.82 -10.10 -1.24
N LEU A 19 29.93 -9.32 -0.18
CA LEU A 19 28.78 -8.65 0.45
C LEU A 19 28.07 -7.71 -0.53
N GLN A 20 28.79 -6.95 -1.33
CA GLN A 20 28.22 -6.08 -2.37
C GLN A 20 27.47 -6.87 -3.43
N LYS A 21 28.03 -8.00 -3.89
CA LYS A 21 27.36 -8.90 -4.84
C LYS A 21 26.08 -9.50 -4.27
N MET A 22 26.12 -9.96 -3.01
CA MET A 22 24.96 -10.49 -2.31
C MET A 22 23.85 -9.44 -2.15
N ARG A 23 24.20 -8.22 -1.79
CA ARG A 23 23.25 -7.10 -1.68
C ARG A 23 22.61 -6.77 -3.03
N ALA A 24 23.41 -6.70 -4.10
CA ALA A 24 22.91 -6.43 -5.44
C ALA A 24 21.96 -7.54 -5.94
N GLY A 25 22.30 -8.81 -5.67
CA GLY A 25 21.45 -9.96 -5.98
C GLY A 25 20.12 -9.92 -5.21
N LEU A 26 20.18 -9.63 -3.91
CA LEU A 26 18.98 -9.51 -3.09
C LEU A 26 18.06 -8.39 -3.57
N ILE A 27 18.60 -7.22 -3.90
CA ILE A 27 17.83 -6.09 -4.45
C ILE A 27 17.16 -6.48 -5.78
N THR A 28 17.89 -7.20 -6.67
CA THR A 28 17.35 -7.67 -7.93
C THR A 28 16.20 -8.66 -7.72
N ASP A 29 16.33 -9.59 -6.80
CA ASP A 29 15.29 -10.58 -6.47
C ASP A 29 14.04 -9.91 -5.89
N ILE A 30 14.22 -8.93 -4.99
CA ILE A 30 13.13 -8.14 -4.43
C ILE A 30 12.40 -7.37 -5.54
N LYS A 31 13.13 -6.67 -6.40
CA LYS A 31 12.54 -5.94 -7.54
C LYS A 31 11.76 -6.87 -8.47
N ARG A 32 12.29 -8.05 -8.74
CA ARG A 32 11.60 -9.05 -9.58
C ARG A 32 10.28 -9.49 -8.95
N GLY A 33 10.24 -9.75 -7.64
CA GLY A 33 9.03 -10.09 -6.92
C GLY A 33 7.95 -9.02 -7.05
N TYR A 34 8.30 -7.77 -6.78
CA TYR A 34 7.38 -6.63 -6.94
C TYR A 34 6.91 -6.48 -8.40
N ALA A 35 7.82 -6.58 -9.36
CA ALA A 35 7.48 -6.45 -10.78
C ALA A 35 6.50 -7.53 -11.23
N LEU A 36 6.68 -8.78 -10.83
CA LEU A 36 5.76 -9.88 -11.17
C LEU A 36 4.35 -9.64 -10.59
N ASN A 37 4.25 -9.14 -9.37
CA ASN A 37 2.98 -8.81 -8.75
C ASN A 37 2.27 -7.64 -9.46
N ILE A 38 3.00 -6.59 -9.82
CA ILE A 38 2.46 -5.47 -10.62
C ILE A 38 2.01 -5.96 -11.99
N ILE A 39 2.78 -6.82 -12.65
CA ILE A 39 2.41 -7.43 -13.94
C ILE A 39 1.11 -8.23 -13.80
N SER A 40 0.93 -9.02 -12.74
CA SER A 40 -0.31 -9.76 -12.48
C SER A 40 -1.52 -8.84 -12.34
N ILE A 41 -1.36 -7.71 -11.65
CA ILE A 41 -2.41 -6.69 -11.53
C ILE A 41 -2.74 -6.11 -12.92
N TYR A 42 -1.72 -5.74 -13.68
CA TYR A 42 -1.89 -5.21 -15.04
C TYR A 42 -2.62 -6.21 -15.95
N GLU A 43 -2.20 -7.46 -15.96
CA GLU A 43 -2.83 -8.52 -16.77
C GLU A 43 -4.31 -8.72 -16.40
N ARG A 44 -4.62 -8.71 -15.10
CA ARG A 44 -6.01 -8.80 -14.64
C ARG A 44 -6.84 -7.61 -15.11
N MET A 45 -6.31 -6.41 -15.02
CA MET A 45 -6.98 -5.21 -15.51
C MET A 45 -7.16 -5.25 -17.03
N ALA A 46 -6.16 -5.68 -17.77
CA ALA A 46 -6.21 -5.82 -19.23
C ALA A 46 -7.27 -6.84 -19.66
N GLN A 47 -7.36 -7.99 -18.98
CA GLN A 47 -8.40 -9.00 -19.22
C GLN A 47 -9.79 -8.48 -18.91
N THR A 48 -9.94 -7.71 -17.83
CA THR A 48 -11.22 -7.08 -17.47
C THR A 48 -11.62 -6.05 -18.52
N SER A 49 -10.70 -5.20 -18.93
CA SER A 49 -10.95 -4.20 -19.98
C SER A 49 -11.37 -4.83 -21.30
N ALA A 50 -10.74 -5.93 -21.71
CA ALA A 50 -11.05 -6.62 -22.96
C ALA A 50 -12.46 -7.24 -23.02
N ARG A 51 -13.09 -7.48 -21.87
CA ARG A 51 -14.45 -8.05 -21.78
C ARG A 51 -15.56 -7.03 -22.02
N PHE A 52 -15.25 -5.75 -21.90
CA PHE A 52 -16.25 -4.69 -21.96
C PHE A 52 -15.99 -3.74 -23.12
N ASN A 53 -17.00 -3.59 -23.96
CA ASN A 53 -17.05 -2.57 -24.99
C ASN A 53 -18.15 -1.57 -24.63
N PRO A 54 -17.82 -0.30 -24.33
CA PRO A 54 -18.83 0.71 -23.98
C PRO A 54 -19.87 0.96 -25.07
N SER A 55 -19.54 0.61 -26.30
CA SER A 55 -20.45 0.75 -27.46
C SER A 55 -21.37 -0.45 -27.66
N ASP A 56 -21.24 -1.49 -26.83
CA ASP A 56 -22.10 -2.67 -26.89
C ASP A 56 -23.43 -2.36 -26.19
N GLU A 57 -24.55 -2.64 -26.88
CA GLU A 57 -25.89 -2.51 -26.31
C GLU A 57 -26.10 -3.44 -25.10
N ALA A 58 -25.33 -4.53 -25.01
CA ALA A 58 -25.34 -5.48 -23.90
C ALA A 58 -24.40 -5.08 -22.75
N PHE A 59 -23.86 -3.85 -22.73
CA PHE A 59 -22.99 -3.39 -21.68
C PHE A 59 -23.71 -3.41 -20.31
N ASP A 60 -23.14 -4.20 -19.38
CA ASP A 60 -23.68 -4.34 -18.02
C ASP A 60 -22.75 -3.64 -17.01
N ALA A 61 -23.19 -2.47 -16.53
CA ALA A 61 -22.47 -1.66 -15.57
C ALA A 61 -22.33 -2.37 -14.20
N GLU A 62 -23.32 -3.17 -13.80
CA GLU A 62 -23.25 -3.93 -12.54
C GLU A 62 -22.22 -5.04 -12.61
N ALA A 63 -22.15 -5.78 -13.72
CA ALA A 63 -21.13 -6.78 -13.96
C ALA A 63 -19.72 -6.16 -13.99
N MET A 64 -19.55 -4.98 -14.60
CA MET A 64 -18.30 -4.22 -14.58
C MET A 64 -17.90 -3.85 -13.15
N LYS A 65 -18.86 -3.34 -12.36
CA LYS A 65 -18.59 -3.00 -10.96
C LYS A 65 -18.11 -4.20 -10.15
N LYS A 66 -18.76 -5.35 -10.30
CA LYS A 66 -18.34 -6.60 -9.63
C LYS A 66 -16.93 -7.03 -10.00
N LEU A 67 -16.52 -6.86 -11.25
CA LEU A 67 -15.17 -7.18 -11.70
C LEU A 67 -14.13 -6.21 -11.14
N VAL A 68 -14.46 -4.92 -11.06
CA VAL A 68 -13.58 -3.92 -10.43
C VAL A 68 -13.44 -4.20 -8.93
N ASP A 69 -14.52 -4.43 -8.22
CA ASP A 69 -14.53 -4.76 -6.79
C ASP A 69 -13.73 -6.04 -6.51
N GLY A 70 -13.90 -7.08 -7.34
CA GLY A 70 -13.11 -8.30 -7.26
C GLY A 70 -11.61 -8.08 -7.52
N GLY A 71 -11.26 -7.17 -8.43
CA GLY A 71 -9.89 -6.76 -8.68
C GLY A 71 -9.26 -6.04 -7.49
N MET A 72 -10.01 -5.17 -6.85
CA MET A 72 -9.58 -4.48 -5.63
C MET A 72 -9.33 -5.47 -4.49
N LEU A 73 -10.24 -6.42 -4.28
CA LEU A 73 -10.08 -7.48 -3.28
C LEU A 73 -8.83 -8.32 -3.56
N TYR A 74 -8.61 -8.71 -4.80
CA TYR A 74 -7.41 -9.45 -5.21
C TYR A 74 -6.12 -8.71 -4.83
N VAL A 75 -6.05 -7.39 -5.08
CA VAL A 75 -4.88 -6.58 -4.71
C VAL A 75 -4.71 -6.51 -3.19
N LYS A 76 -5.80 -6.33 -2.45
CA LYS A 76 -5.76 -6.29 -0.97
C LYS A 76 -5.27 -7.62 -0.39
N ASP A 77 -5.78 -8.73 -0.88
CA ASP A 77 -5.36 -10.07 -0.46
C ASP A 77 -3.87 -10.30 -0.76
N MET A 78 -3.40 -9.90 -1.93
CA MET A 78 -1.98 -10.00 -2.29
C MET A 78 -1.09 -9.15 -1.37
N LEU A 79 -1.51 -7.92 -1.04
CA LEU A 79 -0.78 -7.05 -0.13
C LEU A 79 -0.69 -7.66 1.28
N GLU A 80 -1.77 -8.25 1.75
CA GLU A 80 -1.80 -8.92 3.05
C GLU A 80 -0.96 -10.20 3.07
N ASP A 81 -1.17 -11.08 2.10
CA ASP A 81 -0.55 -12.40 2.07
C ASP A 81 0.95 -12.36 1.77
N GLU A 82 1.37 -11.47 0.86
CA GLU A 82 2.76 -11.43 0.40
C GLU A 82 3.62 -10.36 1.07
N TYR A 83 3.00 -9.29 1.55
CA TYR A 83 3.72 -8.14 2.10
C TYR A 83 3.33 -7.79 3.53
N SER A 84 2.43 -8.52 4.16
CA SER A 84 1.90 -8.25 5.51
C SER A 84 1.32 -6.83 5.64
N LEU A 85 0.75 -6.30 4.57
CA LEU A 85 0.14 -4.98 4.52
C LEU A 85 -1.37 -5.09 4.62
N THR A 86 -1.95 -4.68 5.73
CA THR A 86 -3.40 -4.70 5.95
C THR A 86 -4.01 -3.34 5.71
N ALA A 87 -5.08 -3.31 4.90
CA ALA A 87 -5.88 -2.12 4.70
C ALA A 87 -6.72 -1.81 5.94
N PHE A 88 -6.88 -0.54 6.26
CA PHE A 88 -7.76 -0.08 7.32
C PHE A 88 -8.55 1.15 6.90
N ALA A 89 -9.77 1.24 7.39
CA ALA A 89 -10.64 2.38 7.19
C ALA A 89 -11.27 2.78 8.54
N PRO A 90 -11.05 4.00 9.03
CA PRO A 90 -11.73 4.45 10.24
C PRO A 90 -13.23 4.59 9.98
N GLU A 91 -14.02 4.14 10.94
CA GLU A 91 -15.47 4.28 10.87
C GLU A 91 -15.92 5.74 11.10
N PRO A 92 -17.02 6.17 10.48
CA PRO A 92 -17.63 7.46 10.80
C PRO A 92 -17.92 7.57 12.29
N GLY A 93 -17.58 8.71 12.88
CA GLY A 93 -17.72 8.97 14.31
C GLY A 93 -16.55 8.53 15.18
N SER A 94 -15.60 7.77 14.64
CA SER A 94 -14.37 7.43 15.37
C SER A 94 -13.46 8.64 15.55
N PRO A 95 -12.58 8.64 16.59
CA PRO A 95 -11.66 9.75 16.81
C PRO A 95 -10.68 9.95 15.66
N TYR A 96 -10.40 11.20 15.32
CA TYR A 96 -9.32 11.53 14.41
C TYR A 96 -7.96 11.26 15.05
N LYS A 97 -7.14 10.47 14.37
CA LYS A 97 -5.79 10.11 14.82
C LYS A 97 -4.75 10.59 13.80
N PRO A 98 -4.02 11.68 14.07
CA PRO A 98 -3.07 12.27 13.12
C PRO A 98 -1.98 11.32 12.62
N LYS A 99 -1.62 10.30 13.42
CA LYS A 99 -0.61 9.30 13.04
C LYS A 99 -1.11 8.26 12.04
N GLU A 100 -2.41 8.03 12.00
CA GLU A 100 -3.04 7.00 11.16
C GLU A 100 -3.87 7.61 10.03
N HIS A 101 -4.32 8.84 10.19
CA HIS A 101 -5.24 9.52 9.28
C HIS A 101 -4.65 10.79 8.70
N LYS A 102 -4.97 11.04 7.43
CA LYS A 102 -4.73 12.31 6.77
C LYS A 102 -6.07 12.97 6.46
N ALA A 103 -6.34 14.08 7.11
CA ALA A 103 -7.52 14.90 6.81
C ALA A 103 -7.32 15.62 5.47
N ILE A 104 -8.12 15.25 4.47
CA ILE A 104 -8.11 15.88 3.14
C ILE A 104 -9.20 16.95 2.99
N ARG A 105 -10.18 16.92 3.83
CA ARG A 105 -11.26 17.91 3.90
C ARG A 105 -11.75 18.06 5.33
N VAL A 106 -12.20 19.25 5.68
CA VAL A 106 -12.74 19.59 6.98
C VAL A 106 -14.19 20.07 6.81
N ILE A 107 -15.09 19.58 7.66
CA ILE A 107 -16.48 20.01 7.73
C ILE A 107 -16.69 20.67 9.10
N ASP A 108 -17.23 21.87 9.11
CA ASP A 108 -17.58 22.57 10.35
C ASP A 108 -18.84 21.94 10.97
N THR A 109 -18.81 21.78 12.28
CA THR A 109 -19.96 21.29 13.06
C THR A 109 -20.20 22.19 14.27
N THR A 110 -21.46 22.32 14.70
CA THR A 110 -21.82 22.96 15.95
C THR A 110 -21.97 21.99 17.11
N GLU A 111 -21.90 20.70 16.82
CA GLU A 111 -22.02 19.60 17.79
C GLU A 111 -20.64 19.27 18.38
N GLU A 112 -20.44 19.58 19.67
CA GLU A 112 -19.17 19.33 20.35
C GLU A 112 -18.76 17.84 20.31
N GLU A 113 -19.74 16.95 20.38
CA GLU A 113 -19.51 15.50 20.35
C GLU A 113 -18.90 15.01 19.01
N LYS A 114 -19.17 15.72 17.92
CA LYS A 114 -18.63 15.41 16.60
C LYS A 114 -17.26 16.01 16.34
N ALA A 115 -16.86 17.03 17.11
CA ALA A 115 -15.59 17.70 16.90
C ALA A 115 -14.41 16.73 16.98
N ASN A 116 -13.48 16.86 16.04
CA ASN A 116 -12.31 15.99 15.92
C ASN A 116 -12.64 14.50 15.72
N THR A 117 -13.78 14.21 15.11
CA THR A 117 -14.14 12.87 14.68
C THR A 117 -14.13 12.74 13.17
N VAL A 118 -14.03 11.49 12.70
CA VAL A 118 -14.09 11.16 11.28
C VAL A 118 -15.51 11.31 10.77
N SER A 119 -15.71 12.08 9.70
CA SER A 119 -17.00 12.16 9.00
C SER A 119 -17.16 10.96 8.04
N GLU A 120 -16.14 10.76 7.21
CA GLU A 120 -16.09 9.64 6.25
C GLU A 120 -14.65 9.30 5.90
N CYS A 121 -14.42 8.06 5.49
CA CYS A 121 -13.16 7.61 4.91
C CYS A 121 -13.25 7.67 3.39
N ILE A 122 -12.41 8.48 2.77
CA ILE A 122 -12.36 8.63 1.30
C ILE A 122 -11.49 7.57 0.67
N ALA A 123 -10.37 7.20 1.33
CA ALA A 123 -9.50 6.12 0.87
C ALA A 123 -8.87 5.41 2.06
N GLU A 124 -8.86 4.09 1.98
CA GLU A 124 -8.23 3.23 2.98
C GLU A 124 -6.75 3.56 3.16
N GLY A 125 -6.27 3.43 4.39
CA GLY A 125 -4.85 3.40 4.71
C GLY A 125 -4.30 1.98 4.68
N PHE A 126 -2.98 1.86 4.80
CA PHE A 126 -2.29 0.58 4.86
C PHE A 126 -1.29 0.57 6.01
N ARG A 127 -1.34 -0.50 6.78
CA ARG A 127 -0.45 -0.75 7.91
C ARG A 127 0.44 -1.95 7.61
N ASP A 128 1.71 -1.83 7.93
CA ASP A 128 2.62 -2.98 7.97
C ASP A 128 2.43 -3.72 9.29
N ASP A 129 1.93 -4.94 9.22
CA ASP A 129 1.63 -5.75 10.41
C ASP A 129 2.91 -6.23 11.12
N ASP A 130 4.01 -6.38 10.40
CA ASP A 130 5.29 -6.81 10.98
C ASP A 130 5.94 -5.72 11.85
N SER A 131 5.89 -4.47 11.41
CA SER A 131 6.50 -3.33 12.12
C SER A 131 5.49 -2.46 12.87
N GLY A 132 4.21 -2.59 12.61
CA GLY A 132 3.15 -1.73 13.11
C GLY A 132 3.14 -0.33 12.51
N ARG A 133 3.99 -0.06 11.51
CA ARG A 133 4.08 1.25 10.85
C ARG A 133 2.93 1.49 9.90
N ILE A 134 2.47 2.73 9.85
CA ILE A 134 1.54 3.18 8.81
C ILE A 134 2.35 3.46 7.54
N ILE A 135 2.11 2.67 6.51
CA ILE A 135 2.73 2.84 5.19
C ILE A 135 2.00 3.94 4.41
N ARG A 136 0.68 3.95 4.51
CA ARG A 136 -0.17 4.97 3.93
C ARG A 136 -1.29 5.34 4.89
N PRO A 137 -1.40 6.61 5.29
CA PRO A 137 -2.52 7.04 6.14
C PRO A 137 -3.86 6.90 5.40
N ALA A 138 -4.93 6.57 6.14
CA ALA A 138 -6.27 6.67 5.61
C ALA A 138 -6.62 8.12 5.30
N ARG A 139 -7.17 8.40 4.14
CA ARG A 139 -7.61 9.75 3.76
C ARG A 139 -9.05 9.95 4.18
N ILE A 140 -9.27 10.91 5.02
CA ILE A 140 -10.56 11.12 5.69
C ILE A 140 -11.06 12.56 5.57
N VAL A 141 -12.34 12.71 5.80
CA VAL A 141 -12.97 13.99 6.11
C VAL A 141 -13.18 14.06 7.62
N VAL A 142 -12.79 15.17 8.24
CA VAL A 142 -12.86 15.35 9.68
C VAL A 142 -13.82 16.51 10.03
N TYR A 143 -14.53 16.37 11.15
CA TYR A 143 -15.33 17.46 11.71
C TYR A 143 -14.47 18.40 12.54
N ARG A 144 -14.70 19.69 12.37
CA ARG A 144 -14.11 20.76 13.18
C ARG A 144 -15.23 21.56 13.85
N LEU A 145 -15.08 21.82 15.14
CA LEU A 145 -16.02 22.67 15.84
C LEU A 145 -15.99 24.10 15.26
N LYS A 146 -17.13 24.58 14.85
CA LYS A 146 -17.28 25.96 14.38
C LYS A 146 -17.16 26.92 15.57
N GLN A 147 -16.24 27.86 15.48
CA GLN A 147 -16.08 28.94 16.44
C GLN A 147 -17.13 30.03 16.22
#